data_517f77f926f61ef79a76d8bc907abb16
#
_entry.id   517f77f926f61ef79a76d8bc907abb16
#
_cell.length_a   1.000
_cell.length_b   1.000
_cell.length_c   1.000
_cell.angle_alpha   90.00
_cell.angle_beta   90.00
_cell.angle_gamma   90.00
#
_symmetry.space_group_name_H-M   'P 1'
#
loop_
_entity.id
_entity.type
_entity.pdbx_description
1 polymer ?
#
loop_
_entity_poly.entity_id
_entity_poly.type
_entity_poly.pdbx_seq_one_letter_code
_entity_poly.pdbx_strand_id
1 'polypeptide(L)'
;DGTVSISVSGGFGSVTLNLNGADTTALSASSYTVSATDAAGCTASTTYVVSEPPNCIDPTNVTASNVGLTSATISWDAVSVTGKYDFRYREVGSSTWATITNFLGTTYTLNGLSDGTDYEFEVRSMCGGGYYSSWV
;
A
#
# COMPACT_ATOMS: atom_id res chain seq x y z
N ASP A 1 -11.28 -5.56 1.91
CA ASP A 1 -12.55 -5.39 2.62
C ASP A 1 -12.38 -4.38 3.73
N GLY A 2 -13.30 -3.39 3.79
CA GLY A 2 -13.32 -2.37 4.81
C GLY A 2 -14.26 -2.72 5.96
N THR A 3 -13.95 -2.18 7.15
CA THR A 3 -14.86 -2.22 8.31
C THR A 3 -15.22 -0.81 8.71
N VAL A 4 -16.45 -0.61 9.21
CA VAL A 4 -16.89 0.68 9.73
C VAL A 4 -17.54 0.50 11.08
N SER A 5 -17.23 1.40 12.02
CA SER A 5 -17.93 1.50 13.30
C SER A 5 -18.90 2.69 13.25
N ILE A 6 -20.15 2.45 13.59
CA ILE A 6 -21.19 3.45 13.58
C ILE A 6 -21.65 3.70 15.02
N SER A 7 -21.61 4.95 15.44
CA SER A 7 -22.18 5.38 16.72
C SER A 7 -23.26 6.42 16.48
N VAL A 8 -24.35 6.34 17.23
CA VAL A 8 -25.46 7.30 17.21
C VAL A 8 -25.60 7.91 18.59
N SER A 9 -25.78 9.23 18.65
CA SER A 9 -26.05 9.95 19.88
C SER A 9 -27.25 10.88 19.70
N GLY A 10 -28.04 11.07 20.75
CA GLY A 10 -29.28 11.84 20.71
C GLY A 10 -30.49 11.00 20.25
N GLY A 11 -31.61 11.66 19.97
CA GLY A 11 -32.88 11.04 19.63
C GLY A 11 -33.77 10.79 20.87
N PHE A 12 -35.01 10.42 20.63
CA PHE A 12 -36.00 10.10 21.67
C PHE A 12 -36.27 8.60 21.70
N GLY A 13 -36.02 7.97 22.83
CA GLY A 13 -36.24 6.51 23.00
C GLY A 13 -35.24 5.66 22.24
N SER A 14 -35.69 4.50 21.73
CA SER A 14 -34.83 3.59 20.97
C SER A 14 -34.51 4.14 19.56
N VAL A 15 -33.28 3.94 19.11
CA VAL A 15 -32.84 4.33 17.75
C VAL A 15 -32.63 3.07 16.91
N THR A 16 -33.23 3.05 15.72
CA THR A 16 -33.05 1.98 14.74
C THR A 16 -32.10 2.45 13.66
N LEU A 17 -31.04 1.68 13.41
CA LEU A 17 -30.10 1.90 12.31
C LEU A 17 -30.49 1.10 11.06
N ASN A 18 -30.45 1.75 9.91
CA ASN A 18 -30.63 1.11 8.61
C ASN A 18 -29.35 1.30 7.77
N LEU A 19 -28.75 0.20 7.38
CA LEU A 19 -27.53 0.11 6.59
C LEU A 19 -27.80 -0.33 5.15
N ASN A 20 -29.08 -0.36 4.73
CA ASN A 20 -29.49 -0.85 3.40
C ASN A 20 -28.92 -2.23 3.04
N GLY A 21 -28.82 -3.12 4.05
CA GLY A 21 -28.32 -4.49 3.85
C GLY A 21 -26.80 -4.63 3.78
N ALA A 22 -26.03 -3.56 3.99
CA ALA A 22 -24.57 -3.64 4.01
C ALA A 22 -24.08 -4.34 5.28
N ASP A 23 -23.15 -5.28 5.11
CA ASP A 23 -22.41 -5.88 6.22
C ASP A 23 -21.24 -4.96 6.60
N THR A 24 -21.22 -4.46 7.83
CA THR A 24 -20.21 -3.51 8.32
C THR A 24 -18.82 -4.14 8.50
N THR A 25 -18.68 -5.45 8.33
CA THR A 25 -17.43 -6.17 8.50
C THR A 25 -16.77 -6.59 7.19
N ALA A 26 -17.48 -6.46 6.05
CA ALA A 26 -16.99 -6.88 4.73
C ALA A 26 -17.45 -5.92 3.62
N LEU A 27 -17.16 -4.62 3.79
CA LEU A 27 -17.56 -3.58 2.83
C LEU A 27 -16.63 -3.57 1.61
N SER A 28 -17.19 -3.70 0.42
CA SER A 28 -16.48 -3.42 -0.84
C SER A 28 -16.33 -1.90 -1.04
N ALA A 29 -15.45 -1.51 -1.96
CA ALA A 29 -15.30 -0.10 -2.32
C ALA A 29 -16.60 0.44 -2.94
N SER A 30 -17.23 1.37 -2.25
CA SER A 30 -18.49 2.01 -2.66
C SER A 30 -18.87 3.15 -1.72
N SER A 31 -19.91 3.87 -2.07
CA SER A 31 -20.56 4.86 -1.19
C SER A 31 -21.71 4.20 -0.43
N TYR A 32 -21.69 4.32 0.88
CA TYR A 32 -22.69 3.74 1.78
C TYR A 32 -23.43 4.84 2.54
N THR A 33 -24.73 4.77 2.53
CA THR A 33 -25.58 5.68 3.31
C THR A 33 -26.15 4.93 4.51
N VAL A 34 -25.94 5.50 5.69
CA VAL A 34 -26.53 5.01 6.95
C VAL A 34 -27.62 5.99 7.36
N SER A 35 -28.77 5.48 7.70
CA SER A 35 -29.85 6.26 8.30
C SER A 35 -30.17 5.74 9.71
N ALA A 36 -30.53 6.66 10.58
CA ALA A 36 -31.00 6.40 11.94
C ALA A 36 -32.39 6.96 12.10
N THR A 37 -33.30 6.24 12.74
CA THR A 37 -34.64 6.67 13.05
C THR A 37 -34.90 6.45 14.54
N ASP A 38 -35.36 7.48 15.25
CA ASP A 38 -35.74 7.39 16.66
C ASP A 38 -37.19 6.92 16.86
N ALA A 39 -37.58 6.68 18.10
CA ALA A 39 -38.96 6.24 18.42
C ALA A 39 -40.03 7.29 18.14
N ALA A 40 -39.68 8.54 17.97
CA ALA A 40 -40.59 9.63 17.56
C ALA A 40 -40.71 9.78 16.03
N GLY A 41 -39.94 8.97 15.26
CA GLY A 41 -39.93 9.02 13.78
C GLY A 41 -38.98 10.07 13.20
N CYS A 42 -38.14 10.73 14.00
CA CYS A 42 -37.14 11.65 13.50
C CYS A 42 -36.00 10.88 12.85
N THR A 43 -35.56 11.30 11.67
CA THR A 43 -34.52 10.62 10.88
C THR A 43 -33.29 11.50 10.69
N ALA A 44 -32.13 10.87 10.71
CA ALA A 44 -30.87 11.48 10.29
C ALA A 44 -30.13 10.48 9.38
N SER A 45 -29.35 10.99 8.42
CA SER A 45 -28.55 10.14 7.55
C SER A 45 -27.16 10.75 7.30
N THR A 46 -26.19 9.87 7.07
CA THR A 46 -24.84 10.25 6.66
C THR A 46 -24.33 9.28 5.59
N THR A 47 -23.44 9.76 4.75
CA THR A 47 -22.80 8.93 3.73
C THR A 47 -21.30 8.87 3.99
N TYR A 48 -20.73 7.69 3.85
CA TYR A 48 -19.28 7.47 3.89
C TYR A 48 -18.84 6.70 2.66
N VAL A 49 -17.58 6.90 2.27
CA VAL A 49 -16.97 6.26 1.10
C VAL A 49 -15.94 5.26 1.57
N VAL A 50 -16.09 4.01 1.16
CA VAL A 50 -15.05 2.98 1.24
C VAL A 50 -14.30 2.99 -0.07
N SER A 51 -13.00 3.27 -0.02
CA SER A 51 -12.13 3.30 -1.20
C SER A 51 -11.38 1.97 -1.34
N GLU A 52 -11.14 1.56 -2.57
CA GLU A 52 -10.17 0.49 -2.82
C GLU A 52 -8.76 0.95 -2.43
N PRO A 53 -7.92 0.03 -1.89
CA PRO A 53 -6.50 0.28 -1.80
C PRO A 53 -5.94 0.63 -3.19
N PRO A 54 -4.96 1.53 -3.29
CA PRO A 54 -4.33 1.81 -4.57
C PRO A 54 -3.76 0.53 -5.17
N ASN A 55 -4.01 0.31 -6.47
CA ASN A 55 -3.41 -0.81 -7.20
C ASN A 55 -1.90 -0.59 -7.32
N CYS A 56 -1.13 -1.31 -6.51
CA CYS A 56 0.32 -1.27 -6.55
C CYS A 56 0.85 -2.09 -7.73
N ILE A 57 1.47 -1.41 -8.67
CA ILE A 57 2.08 -2.04 -9.86
C ILE A 57 3.54 -2.34 -9.53
N ASP A 58 3.98 -3.56 -9.86
CA ASP A 58 5.36 -3.98 -9.70
C ASP A 58 6.27 -3.19 -10.66
N PRO A 59 7.48 -2.76 -10.24
CA PRO A 59 8.49 -2.23 -11.15
C PRO A 59 8.88 -3.28 -12.21
N THR A 60 9.19 -2.82 -13.42
CA THR A 60 9.61 -3.69 -14.52
C THR A 60 11.02 -3.33 -15.00
N ASN A 61 11.62 -4.21 -15.81
CA ASN A 61 12.95 -4.03 -16.37
C ASN A 61 14.03 -3.74 -15.31
N VAL A 62 13.94 -4.46 -14.17
CA VAL A 62 14.94 -4.36 -13.09
C VAL A 62 16.24 -4.98 -13.56
N THR A 63 17.28 -4.17 -13.71
CA THR A 63 18.57 -4.58 -14.32
C THR A 63 19.76 -4.04 -13.56
N ALA A 64 20.87 -4.77 -13.63
CA ALA A 64 22.17 -4.29 -13.18
C ALA A 64 23.04 -3.85 -14.38
N SER A 65 23.77 -2.78 -14.19
CA SER A 65 24.73 -2.23 -15.16
C SER A 65 25.95 -1.67 -14.44
N ASN A 66 26.99 -1.26 -15.19
CA ASN A 66 28.23 -0.68 -14.63
C ASN A 66 28.78 -1.51 -13.46
N VAL A 67 28.77 -2.84 -13.61
CA VAL A 67 29.27 -3.76 -12.58
C VAL A 67 30.79 -3.64 -12.54
N GLY A 68 31.28 -3.11 -11.42
CA GLY A 68 32.70 -3.00 -11.09
C GLY A 68 33.09 -3.96 -9.97
N LEU A 69 34.33 -3.91 -9.50
CA LEU A 69 34.85 -4.77 -8.43
C LEU A 69 34.10 -4.58 -7.10
N THR A 70 33.64 -3.35 -6.81
CA THR A 70 33.00 -3.02 -5.53
C THR A 70 31.72 -2.18 -5.70
N SER A 71 31.19 -2.10 -6.91
CA SER A 71 30.01 -1.29 -7.19
C SER A 71 29.18 -1.87 -8.33
N ALA A 72 27.87 -1.56 -8.32
CA ALA A 72 26.96 -1.85 -9.42
C ALA A 72 25.87 -0.77 -9.47
N THR A 73 25.36 -0.49 -10.65
CA THR A 73 24.20 0.40 -10.85
C THR A 73 22.97 -0.43 -11.13
N ILE A 74 21.94 -0.31 -10.30
CA ILE A 74 20.66 -0.98 -10.46
C ILE A 74 19.66 0.04 -11.00
N SER A 75 18.86 -0.34 -12.00
CA SER A 75 17.84 0.50 -12.61
C SER A 75 16.57 -0.27 -12.90
N TRP A 76 15.45 0.44 -12.93
CA TRP A 76 14.11 -0.09 -13.22
C TRP A 76 13.25 0.96 -13.90
N ASP A 77 12.12 0.53 -14.47
CA ASP A 77 11.17 1.44 -15.09
C ASP A 77 10.33 2.17 -14.04
N ALA A 78 10.00 3.42 -14.33
CA ALA A 78 9.13 4.22 -13.47
C ALA A 78 7.70 3.67 -13.47
N VAL A 79 7.12 3.53 -12.26
CA VAL A 79 5.71 3.19 -12.08
C VAL A 79 4.90 4.47 -11.95
N SER A 80 3.88 4.64 -12.80
CA SER A 80 3.11 5.89 -12.92
C SER A 80 2.32 6.31 -11.67
N VAL A 81 2.00 5.38 -10.79
CA VAL A 81 1.17 5.61 -9.59
C VAL A 81 1.99 5.95 -8.34
N THR A 82 3.30 5.96 -8.46
CA THR A 82 4.20 6.22 -7.33
C THR A 82 5.44 7.00 -7.78
N GLY A 83 6.11 7.65 -6.88
CA GLY A 83 7.45 8.22 -7.11
C GLY A 83 8.44 7.66 -6.10
N LYS A 84 8.03 6.68 -5.31
CA LYS A 84 8.83 6.10 -4.23
C LYS A 84 8.93 4.59 -4.37
N TYR A 85 10.10 4.08 -4.04
CA TYR A 85 10.43 2.67 -4.09
C TYR A 85 11.14 2.25 -2.81
N ASP A 86 11.00 0.98 -2.46
CA ASP A 86 11.93 0.32 -1.58
C ASP A 86 12.83 -0.59 -2.44
N PHE A 87 14.09 -0.59 -2.11
CA PHE A 87 15.13 -1.40 -2.76
C PHE A 87 15.87 -2.20 -1.70
N ARG A 88 16.17 -3.46 -1.99
CA ARG A 88 17.00 -4.29 -1.10
C ARG A 88 17.98 -5.14 -1.86
N TYR A 89 19.08 -5.48 -1.22
CA TYR A 89 20.11 -6.35 -1.80
C TYR A 89 20.78 -7.17 -0.70
N ARG A 90 21.38 -8.27 -1.10
CA ARG A 90 22.20 -9.13 -0.22
C ARG A 90 23.20 -9.96 -1.05
N GLU A 91 24.18 -10.54 -0.39
CA GLU A 91 25.00 -11.62 -0.97
C GLU A 91 24.14 -12.85 -1.20
N VAL A 92 24.34 -13.54 -2.32
CA VAL A 92 23.59 -14.77 -2.64
C VAL A 92 23.82 -15.81 -1.55
N GLY A 93 22.73 -16.35 -1.02
CA GLY A 93 22.74 -17.30 0.11
C GLY A 93 22.72 -16.67 1.50
N SER A 94 22.86 -15.35 1.63
CA SER A 94 22.66 -14.66 2.91
C SER A 94 21.17 -14.60 3.29
N SER A 95 20.85 -14.76 4.57
CA SER A 95 19.49 -14.57 5.08
C SER A 95 19.15 -13.09 5.36
N THR A 96 20.15 -12.20 5.35
CA THR A 96 19.98 -10.80 5.76
C THR A 96 19.98 -9.87 4.55
N TRP A 97 18.92 -9.08 4.41
CA TRP A 97 18.79 -8.04 3.39
C TRP A 97 19.24 -6.67 3.93
N ALA A 98 20.06 -5.98 3.17
CA ALA A 98 20.27 -4.55 3.31
C ALA A 98 19.15 -3.83 2.54
N THR A 99 18.38 -2.97 3.22
CA THR A 99 17.17 -2.35 2.63
C THR A 99 17.28 -0.84 2.66
N ILE A 100 16.97 -0.22 1.53
CA ILE A 100 16.82 1.22 1.35
C ILE A 100 15.32 1.48 1.16
N THR A 101 14.74 2.35 1.96
CA THR A 101 13.31 2.65 1.95
C THR A 101 13.04 4.07 1.48
N ASN A 102 11.85 4.32 0.92
CA ASN A 102 11.40 5.64 0.47
C ASN A 102 12.32 6.29 -0.57
N PHE A 103 12.99 5.50 -1.39
CA PHE A 103 13.90 5.99 -2.41
C PHE A 103 13.13 6.71 -3.53
N LEU A 104 13.59 7.90 -3.90
CA LEU A 104 13.06 8.68 -5.01
C LEU A 104 13.96 8.51 -6.23
N GLY A 105 13.42 7.96 -7.29
CA GLY A 105 14.15 7.72 -8.54
C GLY A 105 14.09 6.25 -8.96
N THR A 106 14.65 5.97 -10.12
CA THR A 106 14.61 4.65 -10.77
C THR A 106 16.01 4.08 -11.04
N THR A 107 17.02 4.66 -10.41
CA THR A 107 18.41 4.21 -10.55
C THR A 107 19.12 4.36 -9.20
N TYR A 108 19.78 3.32 -8.73
CA TYR A 108 20.55 3.32 -7.50
C TYR A 108 21.94 2.73 -7.73
N THR A 109 22.98 3.42 -7.26
CA THR A 109 24.34 2.89 -7.31
C THR A 109 24.73 2.26 -5.96
N LEU A 110 24.92 0.96 -5.97
CA LEU A 110 25.50 0.22 -4.88
C LEU A 110 27.01 0.46 -4.85
N ASN A 111 27.55 0.70 -3.68
CA ASN A 111 28.99 0.82 -3.44
C ASN A 111 29.39 -0.03 -2.22
N GLY A 112 30.66 -0.39 -2.13
CA GLY A 112 31.18 -1.17 -1.01
C GLY A 112 30.82 -2.64 -1.09
N LEU A 113 30.52 -3.16 -2.29
CA LEU A 113 30.38 -4.58 -2.54
C LEU A 113 31.72 -5.31 -2.41
N SER A 114 31.69 -6.58 -2.08
CA SER A 114 32.87 -7.46 -2.02
C SER A 114 33.21 -7.95 -3.43
N ASP A 115 34.48 -7.83 -3.83
CA ASP A 115 34.95 -8.37 -5.10
C ASP A 115 34.78 -9.89 -5.18
N GLY A 116 34.37 -10.39 -6.34
CA GLY A 116 34.18 -11.83 -6.58
C GLY A 116 32.98 -12.43 -5.85
N THR A 117 32.08 -11.62 -5.32
CA THR A 117 30.88 -12.07 -4.60
C THR A 117 29.63 -11.80 -5.43
N ASP A 118 28.76 -12.82 -5.55
CA ASP A 118 27.49 -12.69 -6.21
C ASP A 118 26.47 -12.02 -5.29
N TYR A 119 25.72 -11.06 -5.84
CA TYR A 119 24.65 -10.33 -5.14
C TYR A 119 23.32 -10.52 -5.85
N GLU A 120 22.25 -10.56 -5.06
CA GLU A 120 20.88 -10.46 -5.55
C GLU A 120 20.22 -9.21 -5.00
N PHE A 121 19.30 -8.66 -5.77
CA PHE A 121 18.59 -7.42 -5.43
C PHE A 121 17.13 -7.49 -5.86
N GLU A 122 16.30 -6.73 -5.18
CA GLU A 122 14.87 -6.64 -5.45
C GLU A 122 14.38 -5.22 -5.23
N VAL A 123 13.36 -4.82 -5.98
CA VAL A 123 12.70 -3.52 -5.91
C VAL A 123 11.20 -3.70 -5.74
N ARG A 124 10.55 -2.81 -5.01
CA ARG A 124 9.09 -2.72 -4.98
C ARG A 124 8.64 -1.27 -5.00
N SER A 125 7.45 -1.00 -5.51
CA SER A 125 6.84 0.32 -5.48
C SER A 125 6.09 0.57 -4.17
N MET A 126 6.05 1.83 -3.72
CA MET A 126 5.23 2.29 -2.59
C MET A 126 4.05 3.10 -3.14
N CYS A 127 2.83 2.67 -2.88
CA CYS A 127 1.62 3.24 -3.48
C CYS A 127 0.85 4.19 -2.56
N GLY A 128 1.43 4.60 -1.46
CA GLY A 128 0.74 5.40 -0.43
C GLY A 128 -0.15 4.55 0.48
N GLY A 129 -0.62 5.14 1.58
CA GLY A 129 -1.46 4.44 2.55
C GLY A 129 -0.82 3.21 3.21
N GLY A 130 0.48 3.01 3.08
CA GLY A 130 1.18 1.82 3.60
C GLY A 130 1.13 0.60 2.69
N TYR A 131 0.65 0.75 1.45
CA TYR A 131 0.58 -0.33 0.47
C TYR A 131 1.84 -0.39 -0.39
N TYR A 132 2.23 -1.60 -0.75
CA TYR A 132 3.42 -1.90 -1.54
C TYR A 132 3.08 -2.91 -2.63
N SER A 133 3.84 -2.86 -3.72
CA SER A 133 3.85 -3.94 -4.71
C SER A 133 4.61 -5.18 -4.19
N SER A 134 4.61 -6.24 -4.97
CA SER A 134 5.52 -7.36 -4.74
C SER A 134 6.97 -6.92 -4.91
N TRP A 135 7.91 -7.68 -4.33
CA TRP A 135 9.32 -7.57 -4.63
C TRP A 135 9.62 -8.25 -5.98
N VAL A 136 10.33 -7.59 -6.85
CA VAL A 136 10.77 -8.08 -8.17
C VAL A 136 12.26 -7.92 -8.37
#